data_642adc1fe0af533c86bd2f331a8e5cc1
#
_entry.id   642adc1fe0af533c86bd2f331a8e5cc1
#
_cell.length_a   1.000
_cell.length_b   1.000
_cell.length_c   1.000
_cell.angle_alpha   90.00
_cell.angle_beta   90.00
_cell.angle_gamma   90.00
#
_symmetry.space_group_name_H-M   'P 1'
#
loop_
_entity.id
_entity.type
_entity.pdbx_description
1 polymer ?
#
loop_
_entity_poly.entity_id
_entity_poly.type
_entity_poly.pdbx_seq_one_letter_code
_entity_poly.pdbx_strand_id
1 'polypeptide(L)'
;EIETDHRKYALRCFHKRLDALHERYDAITKHLAGVKGPYLVACQFQPQGITTESGTYPVVRMDWVDGQSLAAFVAEHLQDSGALQQMRFSLRRLARHLRENGIAHGDIQPSNIVVQRGANLRLIDYDGMFVPALEPFCSTELGQRNFQHPSRRRRHFNASLGAFSFSVIDLALDALSRQPGLWPRTASGEDA
;
A
#
# COMPACT_ATOMS: atom_id res chain seq x y z
N GLU A 1 -12.96 3.81 -9.90
CA GLU A 1 -12.89 2.72 -10.87
C GLU A 1 -13.24 3.27 -12.24
N ILE A 2 -12.48 2.87 -13.26
CA ILE A 2 -12.80 3.10 -14.67
C ILE A 2 -12.70 1.76 -15.39
N GLU A 3 -13.66 1.49 -16.25
CA GLU A 3 -13.68 0.32 -17.11
C GLU A 3 -13.54 0.76 -18.58
N THR A 4 -12.61 0.14 -19.29
CA THR A 4 -12.53 0.19 -20.75
C THR A 4 -13.01 -1.13 -21.31
N ASP A 5 -13.18 -1.26 -22.64
CA ASP A 5 -13.75 -2.47 -23.27
C ASP A 5 -13.10 -3.80 -22.86
N HIS A 6 -11.90 -3.78 -22.26
CA HIS A 6 -11.16 -4.99 -21.90
C HIS A 6 -10.39 -4.94 -20.58
N ARG A 7 -10.39 -3.81 -19.86
CA ARG A 7 -9.59 -3.66 -18.63
C ARG A 7 -10.23 -2.72 -17.63
N LYS A 8 -10.05 -3.05 -16.34
CA LYS A 8 -10.42 -2.19 -15.22
C LYS A 8 -9.18 -1.47 -14.68
N TYR A 9 -9.39 -0.23 -14.27
CA TYR A 9 -8.37 0.61 -13.66
C TYR A 9 -8.89 1.33 -12.43
N ALA A 10 -8.01 1.55 -11.48
CA ALA A 10 -8.21 2.54 -10.42
C ALA A 10 -7.60 3.88 -10.86
N LEU A 11 -8.35 4.96 -10.70
CA LEU A 11 -7.83 6.31 -10.89
C LEU A 11 -7.78 7.05 -9.56
N ARG A 12 -6.63 7.67 -9.31
CA ARG A 12 -6.46 8.65 -8.27
C ARG A 12 -6.32 10.04 -8.89
N CYS A 13 -7.26 10.92 -8.54
CA CYS A 13 -7.27 12.31 -8.99
C CYS A 13 -6.66 13.21 -7.91
N PHE A 14 -5.84 14.16 -8.30
CA PHE A 14 -5.23 15.11 -7.39
C PHE A 14 -5.93 16.47 -7.50
N HIS A 15 -6.64 16.87 -6.44
CA HIS A 15 -7.34 18.16 -6.37
C HIS A 15 -6.41 19.35 -6.10
N LYS A 16 -5.17 19.08 -5.71
CA LYS A 16 -4.15 20.10 -5.43
C LYS A 16 -2.90 19.78 -6.23
N ARG A 17 -2.20 20.82 -6.66
CA ARG A 17 -0.82 20.68 -7.14
C ARG A 17 0.04 20.24 -5.96
N LEU A 18 0.58 19.04 -6.04
CA LEU A 18 1.59 18.55 -5.11
C LEU A 18 2.96 18.82 -5.73
N ASP A 19 3.84 19.47 -4.98
CA ASP A 19 5.20 19.73 -5.42
C ASP A 19 5.89 18.40 -5.74
N ALA A 20 6.63 18.39 -6.85
CA ALA A 20 7.38 17.24 -7.32
C ALA A 20 6.56 15.94 -7.54
N LEU A 21 5.23 16.05 -7.73
CA LEU A 21 4.38 14.87 -7.95
C LEU A 21 4.81 14.08 -9.19
N HIS A 22 5.11 14.80 -10.28
CA HIS A 22 5.57 14.22 -11.54
C HIS A 22 6.90 13.49 -11.34
N GLU A 23 7.89 14.17 -10.75
CA GLU A 23 9.23 13.61 -10.51
C GLU A 23 9.15 12.36 -9.60
N ARG A 24 8.26 12.38 -8.62
CA ARG A 24 8.05 11.23 -7.73
C ARG A 24 7.48 10.03 -8.46
N TYR A 25 6.42 10.22 -9.22
CA TYR A 25 5.80 9.12 -9.94
C TYR A 25 6.66 8.63 -11.10
N ASP A 26 7.45 9.49 -11.73
CA ASP A 26 8.45 9.08 -12.72
C ASP A 26 9.53 8.19 -12.08
N ALA A 27 10.06 8.60 -10.93
CA ALA A 27 11.04 7.81 -10.18
C ALA A 27 10.46 6.45 -9.74
N ILE A 28 9.22 6.44 -9.21
CA ILE A 28 8.53 5.23 -8.78
C ILE A 28 8.31 4.30 -9.97
N THR A 29 7.66 4.75 -11.03
CA THR A 29 7.31 3.92 -12.19
C THR A 29 8.55 3.38 -12.88
N LYS A 30 9.59 4.19 -13.03
CA LYS A 30 10.89 3.76 -13.59
C LYS A 30 11.55 2.70 -12.73
N HIS A 31 11.54 2.85 -11.40
CA HIS A 31 12.11 1.86 -10.50
C HIS A 31 11.31 0.55 -10.54
N LEU A 32 9.98 0.64 -10.45
CA LEU A 32 9.10 -0.53 -10.44
C LEU A 32 9.15 -1.33 -11.74
N ALA A 33 9.43 -0.71 -12.88
CA ALA A 33 9.59 -1.40 -14.16
C ALA A 33 10.74 -2.43 -14.15
N GLY A 34 11.75 -2.24 -13.28
CA GLY A 34 12.85 -3.19 -13.08
C GLY A 34 12.60 -4.26 -12.01
N VAL A 35 11.54 -4.12 -11.22
CA VAL A 35 11.25 -5.02 -10.09
C VAL A 35 10.35 -6.17 -10.53
N LYS A 36 10.88 -7.39 -10.43
CA LYS A 36 10.12 -8.60 -10.73
C LYS A 36 9.42 -9.12 -9.48
N GLY A 37 8.17 -9.51 -9.61
CA GLY A 37 7.44 -10.13 -8.51
C GLY A 37 5.93 -9.84 -8.55
N PRO A 38 5.16 -10.55 -7.73
CA PRO A 38 3.69 -10.46 -7.79
C PRO A 38 3.10 -9.32 -6.96
N TYR A 39 3.90 -8.58 -6.19
CA TYR A 39 3.38 -7.72 -5.11
C TYR A 39 2.98 -6.31 -5.56
N LEU A 40 3.61 -5.81 -6.61
CA LEU A 40 3.42 -4.44 -7.07
C LEU A 40 2.50 -4.41 -8.29
N VAL A 41 1.67 -3.38 -8.35
CA VAL A 41 0.70 -3.16 -9.42
C VAL A 41 1.25 -2.11 -10.36
N ALA A 42 1.09 -2.32 -11.67
CA ALA A 42 1.50 -1.33 -12.65
C ALA A 42 0.72 -0.04 -12.44
N CYS A 43 1.42 1.08 -12.42
CA CYS A 43 0.84 2.41 -12.32
C CYS A 43 1.46 3.34 -13.36
N GLN A 44 0.71 4.36 -13.74
CA GLN A 44 1.12 5.37 -14.69
C GLN A 44 0.63 6.74 -14.22
N PHE A 45 1.53 7.70 -14.14
CA PHE A 45 1.19 9.10 -13.93
C PHE A 45 0.82 9.77 -15.25
N GLN A 46 -0.27 10.51 -15.24
CA GLN A 46 -0.76 11.28 -16.40
C GLN A 46 -0.92 12.74 -15.98
N PRO A 47 -0.04 13.64 -16.41
CA PRO A 47 -0.08 15.06 -16.02
C PRO A 47 -1.36 15.78 -16.40
N GLN A 48 -2.01 15.34 -17.47
CA GLN A 48 -3.26 15.88 -18.02
C GLN A 48 -4.32 14.76 -18.09
N GLY A 49 -4.52 14.07 -16.99
CA GLY A 49 -5.30 12.84 -16.97
C GLY A 49 -6.82 13.04 -16.94
N ILE A 50 -7.31 14.15 -16.39
CA ILE A 50 -8.75 14.46 -16.35
C ILE A 50 -8.98 15.94 -16.61
N THR A 51 -9.94 16.24 -17.47
CA THR A 51 -10.41 17.60 -17.74
C THR A 51 -11.79 17.79 -17.17
N THR A 52 -12.00 18.87 -16.43
CA THR A 52 -13.26 19.31 -15.85
C THR A 52 -13.55 20.74 -16.29
N GLU A 53 -14.70 21.26 -15.94
CA GLU A 53 -15.05 22.68 -16.19
C GLU A 53 -14.05 23.66 -15.54
N SER A 54 -13.44 23.28 -14.42
CA SER A 54 -12.48 24.08 -13.65
C SER A 54 -11.02 23.91 -14.08
N GLY A 55 -10.72 23.01 -15.03
CA GLY A 55 -9.38 22.81 -15.55
C GLY A 55 -8.96 21.36 -15.77
N THR A 56 -7.70 21.19 -16.10
CA THR A 56 -7.09 19.87 -16.31
C THR A 56 -6.21 19.51 -15.13
N TYR A 57 -6.37 18.29 -14.63
CA TYR A 57 -5.73 17.80 -13.41
C TYR A 57 -4.95 16.52 -13.67
N PRO A 58 -3.84 16.31 -12.94
CA PRO A 58 -3.10 15.07 -13.03
C PRO A 58 -3.86 13.92 -12.37
N VAL A 59 -3.64 12.72 -12.91
CA VAL A 59 -4.13 11.48 -12.32
C VAL A 59 -3.04 10.42 -12.28
N VAL A 60 -3.15 9.51 -11.35
CA VAL A 60 -2.45 8.23 -11.38
C VAL A 60 -3.44 7.15 -11.77
N ARG A 61 -3.13 6.44 -12.83
CA ARG A 61 -3.85 5.24 -13.26
C ARG A 61 -3.09 4.02 -12.77
N MET A 62 -3.78 3.13 -12.09
CA MET A 62 -3.26 1.86 -11.59
C MET A 62 -4.10 0.71 -12.15
N ASP A 63 -3.48 -0.40 -12.52
CA ASP A 63 -4.24 -1.58 -12.93
C ASP A 63 -5.16 -2.02 -11.77
N TRP A 64 -6.38 -2.42 -12.10
CA TRP A 64 -7.33 -2.91 -11.10
C TRP A 64 -6.85 -4.24 -10.51
N VAL A 65 -7.03 -4.40 -9.23
CA VAL A 65 -6.68 -5.64 -8.51
C VAL A 65 -7.95 -6.25 -7.93
N ASP A 66 -8.34 -7.39 -8.44
CA ASP A 66 -9.43 -8.16 -7.85
C ASP A 66 -8.96 -8.83 -6.56
N GLY A 67 -9.75 -8.69 -5.51
CA GLY A 67 -9.44 -9.22 -4.19
C GLY A 67 -10.18 -8.45 -3.10
N GLN A 68 -9.84 -8.73 -1.87
CA GLN A 68 -10.36 -8.03 -0.71
C GLN A 68 -9.23 -7.37 0.08
N SER A 69 -9.56 -6.38 0.91
CA SER A 69 -8.54 -5.79 1.79
C SER A 69 -8.04 -6.82 2.82
N LEU A 70 -6.84 -6.62 3.33
CA LEU A 70 -6.32 -7.48 4.41
C LEU A 70 -7.25 -7.44 5.64
N ALA A 71 -7.89 -6.30 5.95
CA ALA A 71 -8.85 -6.20 7.04
C ALA A 71 -10.07 -7.10 6.81
N ALA A 72 -10.64 -7.07 5.60
CA ALA A 72 -11.78 -7.94 5.25
C ALA A 72 -11.40 -9.43 5.30
N PHE A 73 -10.22 -9.78 4.78
CA PHE A 73 -9.68 -11.14 4.87
C PHE A 73 -9.56 -11.61 6.33
N VAL A 74 -9.01 -10.78 7.21
CA VAL A 74 -8.86 -11.10 8.64
C VAL A 74 -10.22 -11.30 9.28
N ALA A 75 -11.19 -10.42 9.03
CA ALA A 75 -12.55 -10.53 9.57
C ALA A 75 -13.23 -11.84 9.16
N GLU A 76 -13.06 -12.26 7.90
CA GLU A 76 -13.62 -13.50 7.36
C GLU A 76 -12.97 -14.76 7.96
N HIS A 77 -11.66 -14.68 8.29
CA HIS A 77 -10.87 -15.84 8.71
C HIS A 77 -10.47 -15.82 10.21
N LEU A 78 -11.19 -15.07 11.04
CA LEU A 78 -10.85 -14.94 12.47
C LEU A 78 -10.80 -16.29 13.23
N GLN A 79 -11.63 -17.25 12.82
CA GLN A 79 -11.67 -18.58 13.44
C GLN A 79 -10.73 -19.59 12.76
N ASP A 80 -10.05 -19.19 11.69
CA ASP A 80 -9.07 -20.00 10.97
C ASP A 80 -7.65 -19.54 11.31
N SER A 81 -7.09 -20.10 12.38
CA SER A 81 -5.71 -19.79 12.78
C SER A 81 -4.68 -20.15 11.72
N GLY A 82 -4.96 -21.18 10.90
CA GLY A 82 -4.08 -21.59 9.80
C GLY A 82 -4.03 -20.53 8.69
N ALA A 83 -5.18 -19.98 8.30
CA ALA A 83 -5.25 -18.90 7.31
C ALA A 83 -4.51 -17.65 7.79
N LEU A 84 -4.68 -17.26 9.07
CA LEU A 84 -3.98 -16.11 9.65
C LEU A 84 -2.45 -16.33 9.71
N GLN A 85 -1.99 -17.53 10.08
CA GLN A 85 -0.56 -17.84 10.06
C GLN A 85 0.02 -17.86 8.65
N GLN A 86 -0.73 -18.39 7.66
CA GLN A 86 -0.33 -18.35 6.25
C GLN A 86 -0.23 -16.89 5.76
N MET A 87 -1.15 -16.03 6.17
CA MET A 87 -1.12 -14.61 5.85
C MET A 87 0.13 -13.92 6.43
N ARG A 88 0.51 -14.21 7.67
CA ARG A 88 1.77 -13.74 8.26
C ARG A 88 2.99 -14.12 7.42
N PHE A 89 3.03 -15.37 6.96
CA PHE A 89 4.12 -15.83 6.10
C PHE A 89 4.17 -15.04 4.78
N SER A 90 3.02 -14.83 4.14
CA SER A 90 2.90 -14.02 2.91
C SER A 90 3.33 -12.56 3.14
N LEU A 91 2.95 -11.97 4.27
CA LEU A 91 3.30 -10.61 4.64
C LEU A 91 4.81 -10.44 4.86
N ARG A 92 5.46 -11.41 5.51
CA ARG A 92 6.93 -11.40 5.70
C ARG A 92 7.68 -11.55 4.39
N ARG A 93 7.15 -12.32 3.45
CA ARG A 93 7.72 -12.42 2.08
C ARG A 93 7.58 -11.10 1.33
N LEU A 94 6.43 -10.44 1.42
CA LEU A 94 6.23 -9.11 0.86
C LEU A 94 7.22 -8.11 1.45
N ALA A 95 7.35 -8.04 2.78
CA ALA A 95 8.27 -7.11 3.45
C ALA A 95 9.74 -7.34 3.03
N ARG A 96 10.14 -8.61 2.90
CA ARG A 96 11.47 -8.97 2.39
C ARG A 96 11.66 -8.50 0.96
N HIS A 97 10.69 -8.77 0.09
CA HIS A 97 10.74 -8.37 -1.32
C HIS A 97 10.92 -6.86 -1.48
N LEU A 98 10.16 -6.05 -0.76
CA LEU A 98 10.31 -4.60 -0.80
C LEU A 98 11.71 -4.16 -0.37
N ARG A 99 12.20 -4.69 0.76
CA ARG A 99 13.52 -4.38 1.28
C ARG A 99 14.65 -4.74 0.31
N GLU A 100 14.58 -5.92 -0.30
CA GLU A 100 15.58 -6.41 -1.28
C GLU A 100 15.63 -5.54 -2.55
N ASN A 101 14.53 -4.87 -2.87
CA ASN A 101 14.43 -3.94 -4.00
C ASN A 101 14.59 -2.45 -3.61
N GLY A 102 14.96 -2.15 -2.36
CA GLY A 102 15.14 -0.78 -1.89
C GLY A 102 13.86 0.04 -1.81
N ILE A 103 12.70 -0.62 -1.71
CA ILE A 103 11.38 0.01 -1.71
C ILE A 103 10.82 0.10 -0.30
N ALA A 104 10.21 1.23 0.05
CA ALA A 104 9.28 1.30 1.16
C ALA A 104 7.96 1.92 0.70
N HIS A 105 6.86 1.31 1.06
CA HIS A 105 5.53 1.77 0.64
C HIS A 105 5.13 3.11 1.27
N GLY A 106 5.59 3.37 2.48
CA GLY A 106 5.31 4.60 3.19
C GLY A 106 3.99 4.63 3.95
N ASP A 107 2.99 3.85 3.52
CA ASP A 107 1.69 3.73 4.18
C ASP A 107 1.19 2.27 4.14
N ILE A 108 1.96 1.36 4.75
CA ILE A 108 1.54 -0.03 4.94
C ILE A 108 0.46 -0.07 6.02
N GLN A 109 -0.75 -0.42 5.58
CA GLN A 109 -1.94 -0.62 6.41
C GLN A 109 -2.86 -1.65 5.75
N PRO A 110 -3.82 -2.25 6.49
CA PRO A 110 -4.66 -3.31 5.94
C PRO A 110 -5.50 -2.93 4.71
N SER A 111 -5.90 -1.66 4.57
CA SER A 111 -6.65 -1.18 3.39
C SER A 111 -5.79 -1.07 2.13
N ASN A 112 -4.47 -0.91 2.26
CA ASN A 112 -3.53 -0.78 1.14
C ASN A 112 -2.92 -2.13 0.71
N ILE A 113 -3.33 -3.21 1.35
CA ILE A 113 -2.92 -4.59 1.04
C ILE A 113 -4.14 -5.34 0.52
N VAL A 114 -4.14 -5.68 -0.76
CA VAL A 114 -5.21 -6.49 -1.37
C VAL A 114 -4.80 -7.96 -1.34
N VAL A 115 -5.67 -8.78 -0.78
CA VAL A 115 -5.53 -10.24 -0.70
C VAL A 115 -6.29 -10.87 -1.86
N GLN A 116 -5.57 -11.55 -2.73
CA GLN A 116 -6.11 -12.32 -3.84
C GLN A 116 -6.23 -13.81 -3.46
N ARG A 117 -6.83 -14.61 -4.33
CA ARG A 117 -6.91 -16.07 -4.15
C ARG A 117 -5.54 -16.68 -3.86
N GLY A 118 -5.48 -17.65 -2.95
CA GLY A 118 -4.24 -18.31 -2.54
C GLY A 118 -3.34 -17.47 -1.66
N ALA A 119 -3.89 -16.49 -0.94
CA ALA A 119 -3.17 -15.56 -0.05
C ALA A 119 -2.05 -14.77 -0.76
N ASN A 120 -2.22 -14.51 -2.07
CA ASN A 120 -1.35 -13.64 -2.83
C ASN A 120 -1.63 -12.18 -2.48
N LEU A 121 -0.59 -11.41 -2.21
CA LEU A 121 -0.70 -10.01 -1.80
C LEU A 121 -0.38 -9.07 -2.95
N ARG A 122 -1.13 -7.97 -3.03
CA ARG A 122 -0.86 -6.82 -3.90
C ARG A 122 -0.89 -5.55 -3.07
N LEU A 123 0.04 -4.65 -3.35
CA LEU A 123 0.05 -3.32 -2.77
C LEU A 123 -0.58 -2.32 -3.72
N ILE A 124 -1.38 -1.43 -3.17
CA ILE A 124 -2.02 -0.31 -3.88
C ILE A 124 -1.71 0.99 -3.15
N ASP A 125 -1.94 2.14 -3.79
CA ASP A 125 -1.71 3.48 -3.24
C ASP A 125 -0.24 3.80 -2.95
N TYR A 126 0.47 4.31 -3.98
CA TYR A 126 1.92 4.56 -3.91
C TYR A 126 2.30 6.02 -3.58
N ASP A 127 1.38 6.85 -3.12
CA ASP A 127 1.63 8.27 -2.85
C ASP A 127 2.75 8.51 -1.84
N GLY A 128 2.85 7.64 -0.84
CA GLY A 128 3.90 7.67 0.19
C GLY A 128 5.16 6.88 -0.15
N MET A 129 5.24 6.25 -1.33
CA MET A 129 6.29 5.29 -1.65
C MET A 129 7.67 5.95 -1.75
N PHE A 130 8.65 5.26 -1.15
CA PHE A 130 10.08 5.51 -1.31
C PHE A 130 10.70 4.53 -2.30
N VAL A 131 11.50 5.06 -3.19
CA VAL A 131 12.48 4.33 -4.01
C VAL A 131 13.82 5.07 -3.97
N PRO A 132 14.99 4.44 -4.24
CA PRO A 132 16.30 5.06 -4.06
C PRO A 132 16.47 6.42 -4.74
N ALA A 133 15.89 6.62 -5.92
CA ALA A 133 15.94 7.90 -6.63
C ALA A 133 15.23 9.05 -5.88
N LEU A 134 14.41 8.75 -4.86
CA LEU A 134 13.71 9.74 -4.04
C LEU A 134 14.45 10.06 -2.72
N GLU A 135 15.66 9.57 -2.51
CA GLU A 135 16.45 9.84 -1.29
C GLU A 135 16.61 11.35 -0.97
N PRO A 136 16.78 12.23 -1.97
CA PRO A 136 16.86 13.68 -1.71
C PRO A 136 15.56 14.34 -1.25
N PHE A 137 14.44 13.61 -1.32
CA PHE A 137 13.12 14.15 -0.98
C PHE A 137 12.73 13.82 0.46
N CYS A 138 11.71 14.52 0.96
CA CYS A 138 11.01 14.15 2.18
C CYS A 138 9.73 13.40 1.86
N SER A 139 9.16 12.69 2.83
CA SER A 139 7.84 12.06 2.70
C SER A 139 6.76 13.11 2.45
N THR A 140 5.87 12.87 1.49
CA THR A 140 4.70 13.72 1.22
C THR A 140 3.63 13.58 2.30
N GLU A 141 3.52 12.38 2.85
CA GLU A 141 2.54 12.02 3.86
C GLU A 141 3.20 11.20 4.99
N LEU A 142 2.51 11.05 6.09
CA LEU A 142 3.00 10.26 7.21
C LEU A 142 2.37 8.87 7.29
N GLY A 143 1.36 8.61 6.45
CA GLY A 143 0.58 7.39 6.45
C GLY A 143 -0.36 7.28 7.65
N GLN A 144 -1.08 6.17 7.75
CA GLN A 144 -2.07 5.93 8.80
C GLN A 144 -1.41 5.79 10.17
N ARG A 145 -1.81 6.64 11.12
CA ARG A 145 -1.16 6.82 12.42
C ARG A 145 -1.00 5.51 13.21
N ASN A 146 -2.00 4.63 13.16
CA ASN A 146 -2.00 3.39 13.93
C ASN A 146 -0.93 2.39 13.46
N PHE A 147 -0.47 2.53 12.23
CA PHE A 147 0.55 1.67 11.60
C PHE A 147 1.91 2.36 11.45
N GLN A 148 2.08 3.56 12.01
CA GLN A 148 3.34 4.31 11.89
C GLN A 148 4.03 4.43 13.24
N HIS A 149 5.38 4.41 13.21
CA HIS A 149 6.16 4.63 14.42
C HIS A 149 5.82 6.03 15.01
N PRO A 150 5.57 6.15 16.33
CA PRO A 150 5.14 7.42 16.95
C PRO A 150 6.10 8.60 16.70
N SER A 151 7.38 8.31 16.51
CA SER A 151 8.42 9.33 16.22
C SER A 151 8.59 9.60 14.72
N ARG A 152 7.74 9.05 13.83
CA ARG A 152 7.84 9.31 12.40
C ARG A 152 7.69 10.80 12.09
N ARG A 153 8.56 11.29 11.20
CA ARG A 153 8.56 12.66 10.66
C ARG A 153 8.79 12.59 9.15
N ARG A 154 8.44 13.62 8.40
CA ARG A 154 8.62 13.70 6.95
C ARG A 154 10.06 13.42 6.49
N ARG A 155 11.06 13.81 7.29
CA ARG A 155 12.48 13.55 7.01
C ARG A 155 12.88 12.07 7.10
N HIS A 156 12.07 11.24 7.76
CA HIS A 156 12.32 9.81 7.88
C HIS A 156 11.78 9.11 6.62
N PHE A 157 12.43 9.36 5.49
CA PHE A 157 12.03 8.88 4.17
C PHE A 157 13.16 8.06 3.57
N ASN A 158 13.10 6.74 3.73
CA ASN A 158 14.13 5.79 3.31
C ASN A 158 13.56 4.36 3.18
N ALA A 159 14.36 3.42 2.73
CA ALA A 159 13.96 2.04 2.48
C ALA A 159 13.47 1.26 3.73
N SER A 160 13.75 1.72 4.95
CA SER A 160 13.29 1.07 6.19
C SER A 160 11.92 1.57 6.69
N LEU A 161 11.33 2.53 5.99
CA LEU A 161 10.13 3.25 6.41
C LEU A 161 8.94 2.34 6.76
N GLY A 162 8.77 1.22 6.06
CA GLY A 162 7.68 0.27 6.29
C GLY A 162 7.92 -0.77 7.40
N ALA A 163 9.12 -0.83 7.99
CA ALA A 163 9.48 -1.92 8.91
C ALA A 163 8.58 -1.99 10.14
N PHE A 164 8.25 -0.83 10.73
CA PHE A 164 7.35 -0.76 11.90
C PHE A 164 5.94 -1.23 11.54
N SER A 165 5.38 -0.76 10.43
CA SER A 165 4.02 -1.11 9.98
C SER A 165 3.89 -2.62 9.75
N PHE A 166 4.85 -3.24 9.08
CA PHE A 166 4.88 -4.70 8.91
C PHE A 166 4.95 -5.45 10.24
N SER A 167 5.74 -4.96 11.20
CA SER A 167 5.84 -5.58 12.53
C SER A 167 4.54 -5.50 13.31
N VAL A 168 3.84 -4.36 13.25
CA VAL A 168 2.53 -4.17 13.91
C VAL A 168 1.50 -5.13 13.32
N ILE A 169 1.40 -5.22 12.00
CA ILE A 169 0.43 -6.10 11.34
C ILE A 169 0.78 -7.58 11.59
N ASP A 170 2.05 -7.97 11.52
CA ASP A 170 2.48 -9.35 11.82
C ASP A 170 2.14 -9.74 13.26
N LEU A 171 2.38 -8.85 14.22
CA LEU A 171 2.04 -9.08 15.63
C LEU A 171 0.53 -9.17 15.84
N ALA A 172 -0.26 -8.30 15.20
CA ALA A 172 -1.71 -8.34 15.26
C ALA A 172 -2.26 -9.67 14.73
N LEU A 173 -1.77 -10.14 13.58
CA LEU A 173 -2.16 -11.43 13.01
C LEU A 173 -1.76 -12.61 13.93
N ASP A 174 -0.60 -12.55 14.57
CA ASP A 174 -0.19 -13.58 15.56
C ASP A 174 -1.13 -13.61 16.77
N ALA A 175 -1.45 -12.45 17.31
CA ALA A 175 -2.37 -12.33 18.44
C ALA A 175 -3.77 -12.85 18.09
N LEU A 176 -4.31 -12.46 16.94
CA LEU A 176 -5.63 -12.88 16.46
C LEU A 176 -5.68 -14.39 16.15
N SER A 177 -4.61 -14.97 15.62
CA SER A 177 -4.55 -16.41 15.38
C SER A 177 -4.61 -17.26 16.65
N ARG A 178 -4.22 -16.68 17.79
CA ARG A 178 -4.25 -17.32 19.12
C ARG A 178 -5.52 -16.96 19.89
N GLN A 179 -6.03 -15.76 19.72
CA GLN A 179 -7.16 -15.21 20.47
C GLN A 179 -8.06 -14.36 19.58
N PRO A 180 -8.95 -14.99 18.78
CA PRO A 180 -9.84 -14.29 17.86
C PRO A 180 -10.73 -13.23 18.51
N GLY A 181 -11.10 -13.42 19.78
CA GLY A 181 -11.91 -12.48 20.54
C GLY A 181 -11.28 -11.10 20.79
N LEU A 182 -10.03 -10.89 20.37
CA LEU A 182 -9.41 -9.55 20.38
C LEU A 182 -9.97 -8.65 19.26
N TRP A 183 -10.43 -9.21 18.14
CA TRP A 183 -10.89 -8.45 16.98
C TRP A 183 -11.98 -7.42 17.31
N PRO A 184 -13.10 -7.76 17.98
CA PRO A 184 -14.14 -6.77 18.30
C PRO A 184 -13.67 -5.65 19.22
N ARG A 185 -12.59 -5.89 19.97
CA ARG A 185 -12.02 -4.91 20.92
C ARG A 185 -11.06 -3.92 20.27
N THR A 186 -10.51 -4.29 19.11
CA THR A 186 -9.47 -3.52 18.42
C THR A 186 -9.92 -2.96 17.09
N ALA A 187 -10.97 -3.53 16.49
CA ALA A 187 -11.55 -3.12 15.22
C ALA A 187 -12.55 -1.97 15.34
N SER A 188 -12.47 -1.17 16.40
CA SER A 188 -13.33 -0.01 16.60
C SER A 188 -12.76 1.21 15.86
N GLY A 189 -13.25 1.47 14.67
CA GLY A 189 -12.89 2.66 13.89
C GLY A 189 -12.93 2.42 12.38
N GLU A 190 -12.90 3.49 11.61
CA GLU A 190 -12.92 3.48 10.13
C GLU A 190 -11.69 2.78 9.49
N ASP A 191 -10.77 2.25 10.32
CA ASP A 191 -9.46 1.71 9.95
C ASP A 191 -9.32 0.22 10.27
N ALA A 192 -10.41 -0.48 10.52
CA ALA A 192 -10.41 -1.94 10.74
C ALA A 192 -10.40 -2.70 9.42
#